data_8c8195646fca187be4d1331a5887c031
#
_entry.id   8c8195646fca187be4d1331a5887c031
#
_cell.length_a   1.000
_cell.length_b   1.000
_cell.length_c   1.000
_cell.angle_alpha   90.00
_cell.angle_beta   90.00
_cell.angle_gamma   90.00
#
_symmetry.space_group_name_H-M   'P 1'
#
loop_
_entity.id
_entity.type
_entity.pdbx_description
1 polymer ?
#
loop_
_entity_poly.entity_id
_entity_poly.type
_entity_poly.pdbx_seq_one_letter_code
_entity_poly.pdbx_strand_id
1 'polypeptide(L)'
;MKQTTLVASFAAAALAAMTATAQVSAKGPDDKKPAAAAPAPIADEYRIGPGDKLRIEVYKDAQLSQSAQVRPDGKITLPLIGDLDANGATPLELRETIAKSLKEYITNPTVTVIVVEALASKVYVMGEVTHPGTMELHGPTTILQALAMAGGFKEFANTKDVKVLRPKSGNGVETLRFNYKDMLNGDAKPFYLRSGDTVVVP
;
A
#
# COMPACT_ATOMS: atom_id res chain seq x y z
N MET A 1 16.05 -67.35 45.52
CA MET A 1 16.27 -68.70 44.95
C MET A 1 16.77 -68.50 43.55
N LYS A 2 18.03 -68.68 43.43
CA LYS A 2 18.74 -69.67 42.60
C LYS A 2 18.64 -69.30 41.12
N GLN A 3 19.75 -68.85 40.58
CA GLN A 3 20.86 -69.54 39.90
C GLN A 3 20.53 -69.67 38.40
N THR A 4 21.37 -69.61 37.42
CA THR A 4 22.85 -69.71 37.31
C THR A 4 23.19 -69.53 35.82
N THR A 5 24.22 -68.74 35.52
CA THR A 5 25.33 -69.00 34.60
C THR A 5 25.17 -69.94 33.41
N LEU A 6 25.73 -69.59 32.24
CA LEU A 6 26.97 -70.14 31.64
C LEU A 6 27.25 -69.51 30.26
N VAL A 7 28.26 -68.84 30.15
CA VAL A 7 29.51 -68.86 29.37
C VAL A 7 29.55 -69.90 28.24
N ALA A 8 29.81 -69.45 27.02
CA ALA A 8 30.76 -70.09 26.14
C ALA A 8 31.21 -69.16 25.00
N SER A 9 32.46 -68.86 25.08
CA SER A 9 33.37 -68.34 24.07
C SER A 9 33.48 -69.31 22.88
N PHE A 10 33.53 -68.80 21.69
CA PHE A 10 34.48 -69.39 20.67
C PHE A 10 34.80 -68.35 19.59
N ALA A 11 36.04 -68.33 19.30
CA ALA A 11 36.81 -67.44 18.47
C ALA A 11 36.75 -67.77 16.97
N ALA A 12 37.17 -66.76 16.26
CA ALA A 12 37.96 -66.76 15.03
C ALA A 12 37.24 -66.72 13.67
N ALA A 13 37.55 -65.81 12.94
CA ALA A 13 38.36 -65.75 11.73
C ALA A 13 37.91 -64.60 10.80
N ALA A 14 38.87 -63.87 10.41
CA ALA A 14 38.85 -62.72 9.49
C ALA A 14 38.39 -63.14 8.09
N LEU A 15 37.61 -62.20 7.48
CA LEU A 15 37.67 -62.02 6.04
C LEU A 15 37.39 -60.54 5.70
N ALA A 16 38.45 -59.87 5.28
CA ALA A 16 38.40 -58.52 4.74
C ALA A 16 37.60 -58.49 3.42
N ALA A 17 36.54 -57.75 3.40
CA ALA A 17 35.91 -57.33 2.14
C ALA A 17 35.78 -55.81 2.20
N MET A 18 36.68 -55.12 1.47
CA MET A 18 36.59 -53.71 1.13
C MET A 18 35.33 -53.49 0.32
N THR A 19 34.31 -52.91 0.90
CA THR A 19 33.23 -52.27 0.17
C THR A 19 33.42 -50.76 0.27
N ALA A 20 33.86 -50.19 -0.84
CA ALA A 20 33.89 -48.76 -1.05
C ALA A 20 32.44 -48.22 -1.03
N THR A 21 32.02 -47.67 0.08
CA THR A 21 30.79 -46.89 0.15
C THR A 21 31.05 -45.51 -0.46
N ALA A 22 30.64 -45.35 -1.71
CA ALA A 22 30.52 -44.03 -2.32
C ALA A 22 29.54 -43.19 -1.45
N GLN A 23 30.05 -42.24 -0.74
CA GLN A 23 29.25 -41.20 -0.11
C GLN A 23 28.69 -40.33 -1.22
N VAL A 24 27.44 -40.59 -1.62
CA VAL A 24 26.64 -39.65 -2.36
C VAL A 24 26.30 -38.54 -1.39
N SER A 25 27.04 -37.44 -1.51
CA SER A 25 26.71 -36.17 -0.87
C SER A 25 25.40 -35.69 -1.49
N ALA A 26 24.30 -36.05 -0.88
CA ALA A 26 22.99 -35.42 -1.16
C ALA A 26 23.06 -33.96 -0.65
N LYS A 27 23.39 -33.05 -1.57
CA LYS A 27 23.20 -31.64 -1.39
C LYS A 27 21.66 -31.44 -1.24
N GLY A 28 21.22 -31.25 -0.01
CA GLY A 28 19.82 -30.94 0.30
C GLY A 28 19.39 -29.70 -0.48
N PRO A 29 18.11 -29.59 -0.85
CA PRO A 29 17.61 -28.38 -1.46
C PRO A 29 17.84 -27.23 -0.48
N ASP A 30 18.52 -26.19 -0.96
CA ASP A 30 18.64 -24.92 -0.27
C ASP A 30 17.22 -24.42 0.07
N ASP A 31 16.82 -24.58 1.33
CA ASP A 31 15.70 -23.86 1.93
C ASP A 31 16.05 -22.37 1.92
N LYS A 32 16.00 -21.75 0.76
CA LYS A 32 15.81 -20.32 0.66
C LYS A 32 14.43 -20.03 1.23
N LYS A 33 14.38 -19.88 2.58
CA LYS A 33 13.32 -19.16 3.26
C LYS A 33 12.99 -17.96 2.37
N PRO A 34 11.74 -17.80 1.91
CA PRO A 34 11.37 -16.61 1.16
C PRO A 34 11.82 -15.41 2.00
N ALA A 35 12.75 -14.62 1.48
CA ALA A 35 13.09 -13.36 2.08
C ALA A 35 11.76 -12.64 2.26
N ALA A 36 11.39 -12.37 3.52
CA ALA A 36 10.22 -11.57 3.82
C ALA A 36 10.35 -10.33 2.95
N ALA A 37 9.44 -10.18 2.00
CA ALA A 37 9.41 -9.02 1.14
C ALA A 37 9.48 -7.82 2.07
N ALA A 38 10.52 -7.00 1.92
CA ALA A 38 10.59 -5.74 2.63
C ALA A 38 9.24 -5.06 2.45
N PRO A 39 8.62 -4.52 3.51
CA PRO A 39 7.34 -3.86 3.38
C PRO A 39 7.47 -2.88 2.21
N ALA A 40 6.60 -3.03 1.22
CA ALA A 40 6.54 -2.09 0.12
C ALA A 40 6.54 -0.68 0.73
N PRO A 41 7.30 0.28 0.17
CA PRO A 41 7.26 1.64 0.69
C PRO A 41 5.80 2.01 0.80
N ILE A 42 5.38 2.40 2.01
CA ILE A 42 4.00 2.73 2.33
C ILE A 42 3.60 3.75 1.27
N ALA A 43 2.75 3.32 0.34
CA ALA A 43 2.13 4.26 -0.60
C ALA A 43 1.58 5.36 0.29
N ASP A 44 1.93 6.61 0.00
CA ASP A 44 1.56 7.77 0.82
C ASP A 44 0.14 7.56 1.35
N GLU A 45 0.03 7.54 2.68
CA GLU A 45 -1.20 7.23 3.38
C GLU A 45 -2.32 8.11 2.82
N TYR A 46 -3.46 7.49 2.52
CA TYR A 46 -4.60 8.21 1.93
C TYR A 46 -4.95 9.43 2.80
N ARG A 47 -5.06 10.59 2.16
CA ARG A 47 -5.49 11.84 2.81
C ARG A 47 -6.86 12.24 2.30
N ILE A 48 -7.74 12.47 3.25
CA ILE A 48 -9.11 12.90 3.01
C ILE A 48 -9.10 14.26 2.30
N GLY A 49 -9.97 14.40 1.31
CA GLY A 49 -10.13 15.65 0.56
C GLY A 49 -11.57 16.05 0.33
N PRO A 50 -11.80 17.27 -0.18
CA PRO A 50 -13.14 17.78 -0.47
C PRO A 50 -13.89 16.85 -1.43
N GLY A 51 -15.16 16.57 -1.10
CA GLY A 51 -16.03 15.68 -1.87
C GLY A 51 -16.08 14.26 -1.36
N ASP A 52 -15.08 13.79 -0.61
CA ASP A 52 -15.06 12.43 -0.06
C ASP A 52 -16.27 12.15 0.82
N LYS A 53 -16.77 10.92 0.73
CA LYS A 53 -17.83 10.46 1.62
C LYS A 53 -17.25 9.56 2.68
N LEU A 54 -17.47 9.96 3.91
CA LEU A 54 -17.01 9.26 5.11
C LEU A 54 -18.21 8.68 5.85
N ARG A 55 -18.02 7.52 6.43
CA ARG A 55 -18.92 6.95 7.43
C ARG A 55 -18.22 6.98 8.78
N ILE A 56 -18.84 7.66 9.72
CA ILE A 56 -18.34 7.80 11.08
C ILE A 56 -19.23 6.97 11.97
N GLU A 57 -18.64 6.04 12.71
CA GLU A 57 -19.34 5.18 13.63
C GLU A 57 -18.81 5.39 15.05
N VAL A 58 -19.71 5.68 15.95
CA VAL A 58 -19.43 5.80 17.39
C VAL A 58 -20.00 4.59 18.10
N TYR A 59 -19.11 3.82 18.73
CA TYR A 59 -19.51 2.56 19.37
C TYR A 59 -20.58 2.78 20.43
N LYS A 60 -21.64 1.99 20.34
CA LYS A 60 -22.85 2.05 21.21
C LYS A 60 -23.64 3.36 21.12
N ASP A 61 -23.37 4.21 20.16
CA ASP A 61 -24.12 5.45 19.96
C ASP A 61 -24.53 5.60 18.49
N ALA A 62 -25.74 5.16 18.17
CA ALA A 62 -26.29 5.24 16.83
C ALA A 62 -26.67 6.67 16.44
N GLN A 63 -26.92 7.56 17.40
CA GLN A 63 -27.32 8.95 17.12
C GLN A 63 -26.12 9.79 16.67
N LEU A 64 -24.93 9.42 17.09
CA LEU A 64 -23.67 10.06 16.66
C LEU A 64 -23.04 9.36 15.46
N SER A 65 -23.54 8.19 15.08
CA SER A 65 -23.05 7.44 13.92
C SER A 65 -23.77 7.90 12.67
N GLN A 66 -23.01 8.48 11.71
CA GLN A 66 -23.60 9.01 10.47
C GLN A 66 -22.63 8.98 9.31
N SER A 67 -23.16 9.15 8.10
CA SER A 67 -22.38 9.45 6.92
C SER A 67 -22.21 10.97 6.78
N ALA A 68 -20.98 11.39 6.53
CA ALA A 68 -20.65 12.79 6.32
C ALA A 68 -19.88 12.95 5.01
N GLN A 69 -20.16 14.01 4.27
CA GLN A 69 -19.39 14.37 3.10
C GLN A 69 -18.46 15.52 3.46
N VAL A 70 -17.21 15.44 3.00
CA VAL A 70 -16.25 16.53 3.17
C VAL A 70 -16.67 17.68 2.27
N ARG A 71 -16.94 18.81 2.89
CA ARG A 71 -17.38 20.04 2.22
C ARG A 71 -16.25 20.63 1.37
N PRO A 72 -16.55 21.55 0.42
CA PRO A 72 -15.53 22.23 -0.38
C PRO A 72 -14.53 23.05 0.46
N ASP A 73 -14.90 23.47 1.66
CA ASP A 73 -14.01 24.15 2.62
C ASP A 73 -13.11 23.14 3.40
N GLY A 74 -13.21 21.84 3.11
CA GLY A 74 -12.40 20.80 3.72
C GLY A 74 -12.88 20.32 5.08
N LYS A 75 -14.08 20.73 5.50
CA LYS A 75 -14.64 20.38 6.81
C LYS A 75 -15.74 19.32 6.70
N ILE A 76 -15.95 18.64 7.82
CA ILE A 76 -17.12 17.78 8.06
C ILE A 76 -17.91 18.34 9.25
N THR A 77 -19.22 18.14 9.23
CA THR A 77 -20.10 18.57 10.34
C THR A 77 -20.64 17.33 11.04
N LEU A 78 -20.48 17.26 12.34
CA LEU A 78 -20.96 16.18 13.18
C LEU A 78 -21.85 16.69 14.30
N PRO A 79 -22.84 15.89 14.76
CA PRO A 79 -23.64 16.23 15.93
C PRO A 79 -22.77 16.48 17.16
N LEU A 80 -23.20 17.36 18.05
CA LEU A 80 -22.56 17.80 19.30
C LEU A 80 -21.27 18.58 19.13
N ILE A 81 -20.37 18.19 18.23
CA ILE A 81 -19.02 18.76 18.09
C ILE A 81 -18.89 19.75 16.92
N GLY A 82 -19.94 19.87 16.08
CA GLY A 82 -19.97 20.85 14.99
C GLY A 82 -18.99 20.55 13.85
N ASP A 83 -18.34 21.59 13.36
CA ASP A 83 -17.42 21.55 12.21
C ASP A 83 -16.01 21.15 12.63
N LEU A 84 -15.45 20.16 11.92
CA LEU A 84 -14.08 19.67 12.10
C LEU A 84 -13.32 19.71 10.78
N ASP A 85 -12.05 20.07 10.82
CA ASP A 85 -11.16 20.02 9.66
C ASP A 85 -10.83 18.55 9.33
N ALA A 86 -11.19 18.13 8.11
CA ALA A 86 -10.94 16.78 7.60
C ALA A 86 -9.92 16.77 6.44
N ASN A 87 -9.78 17.91 5.75
CA ASN A 87 -8.92 18.01 4.58
C ASN A 87 -7.44 17.78 4.93
N GLY A 88 -6.79 16.89 4.21
CA GLY A 88 -5.37 16.54 4.40
C GLY A 88 -5.11 15.61 5.58
N ALA A 89 -6.09 15.34 6.44
CA ALA A 89 -5.97 14.36 7.50
C ALA A 89 -6.10 12.93 6.97
N THR A 90 -5.43 11.98 7.60
CA THR A 90 -5.70 10.56 7.37
C THR A 90 -6.98 10.14 8.11
N PRO A 91 -7.64 9.02 7.73
CA PRO A 91 -8.78 8.50 8.49
C PRO A 91 -8.46 8.24 9.96
N LEU A 92 -7.21 7.88 10.25
CA LEU A 92 -6.72 7.65 11.61
C LEU A 92 -6.63 8.95 12.41
N GLU A 93 -6.00 9.97 11.84
CA GLU A 93 -5.87 11.31 12.45
C GLU A 93 -7.26 11.94 12.69
N LEU A 94 -8.16 11.81 11.70
CA LEU A 94 -9.52 12.31 11.84
C LEU A 94 -10.29 11.57 12.95
N ARG A 95 -10.14 10.25 13.06
CA ARG A 95 -10.70 9.44 14.14
C ARG A 95 -10.26 9.97 15.51
N GLU A 96 -8.97 10.24 15.67
CA GLU A 96 -8.42 10.74 16.93
C GLU A 96 -8.96 12.14 17.26
N THR A 97 -9.07 13.01 16.26
CA THR A 97 -9.63 14.35 16.41
C THR A 97 -11.08 14.28 16.85
N ILE A 98 -11.91 13.45 16.19
CA ILE A 98 -13.32 13.27 16.56
C ILE A 98 -13.42 12.68 17.98
N ALA A 99 -12.65 11.65 18.28
CA ALA A 99 -12.68 11.04 19.61
C ALA A 99 -12.28 12.04 20.72
N LYS A 100 -11.29 12.89 20.46
CA LYS A 100 -10.88 13.95 21.38
C LYS A 100 -12.00 14.95 21.63
N SER A 101 -12.66 15.42 20.56
CA SER A 101 -13.76 16.40 20.69
C SER A 101 -14.99 15.81 21.37
N LEU A 102 -15.30 14.53 21.14
CA LEU A 102 -16.43 13.86 21.78
C LEU A 102 -16.21 13.57 23.27
N LYS A 103 -14.98 13.60 23.78
CA LYS A 103 -14.70 13.40 25.23
C LYS A 103 -15.37 14.43 26.14
N GLU A 104 -15.71 15.59 25.61
CA GLU A 104 -16.45 16.61 26.38
C GLU A 104 -17.90 16.21 26.63
N TYR A 105 -18.46 15.32 25.80
CA TYR A 105 -19.87 14.92 25.84
C TYR A 105 -20.08 13.46 26.26
N ILE A 106 -19.10 12.59 25.97
CA ILE A 106 -19.22 11.15 26.23
C ILE A 106 -17.95 10.61 26.92
N THR A 107 -18.16 9.67 27.84
CA THR A 107 -17.06 8.96 28.50
C THR A 107 -16.49 7.90 27.58
N ASN A 108 -15.19 7.99 27.29
CA ASN A 108 -14.44 7.01 26.47
C ASN A 108 -15.06 6.71 25.08
N PRO A 109 -15.22 7.74 24.21
CA PRO A 109 -15.77 7.52 22.88
C PRO A 109 -14.83 6.63 22.04
N THR A 110 -15.36 5.55 21.48
CA THR A 110 -14.66 4.72 20.49
C THR A 110 -15.23 5.05 19.13
N VAL A 111 -14.41 5.69 18.30
CA VAL A 111 -14.82 6.18 16.97
C VAL A 111 -14.13 5.35 15.89
N THR A 112 -14.84 5.07 14.81
CA THR A 112 -14.32 4.49 13.58
C THR A 112 -14.64 5.43 12.42
N VAL A 113 -13.65 5.72 11.58
CA VAL A 113 -13.82 6.52 10.36
C VAL A 113 -13.55 5.62 9.16
N ILE A 114 -14.55 5.48 8.29
CA ILE A 114 -14.50 4.65 7.08
C ILE A 114 -14.65 5.58 5.88
N VAL A 115 -13.74 5.51 4.93
CA VAL A 115 -13.88 6.20 3.64
C VAL A 115 -14.76 5.31 2.75
N VAL A 116 -15.96 5.79 2.44
CA VAL A 116 -16.92 5.07 1.59
C VAL A 116 -16.65 5.37 0.12
N GLU A 117 -16.43 6.63 -0.20
CA GLU A 117 -16.10 7.07 -1.56
C GLU A 117 -14.95 8.09 -1.50
N ALA A 118 -13.89 7.81 -2.23
CA ALA A 118 -12.70 8.65 -2.33
C ALA A 118 -12.78 9.53 -3.58
N LEU A 119 -13.66 10.51 -3.60
CA LEU A 119 -13.92 11.37 -4.77
C LEU A 119 -12.83 12.43 -4.99
N ALA A 120 -12.09 12.76 -3.94
CA ALA A 120 -10.93 13.66 -4.02
C ALA A 120 -9.73 13.00 -4.71
N SER A 121 -9.70 11.68 -4.83
CA SER A 121 -8.56 10.94 -5.37
C SER A 121 -8.59 10.89 -6.89
N LYS A 122 -8.19 12.01 -7.54
CA LYS A 122 -8.17 12.13 -9.02
C LYS A 122 -6.80 12.57 -9.51
N VAL A 123 -6.44 12.08 -10.70
CA VAL A 123 -5.27 12.55 -11.46
C VAL A 123 -5.71 12.98 -12.85
N TYR A 124 -4.92 13.83 -13.46
CA TYR A 124 -5.17 14.35 -14.78
C TYR A 124 -4.10 13.84 -15.73
N VAL A 125 -4.50 13.28 -16.86
CA VAL A 125 -3.55 12.80 -17.90
C VAL A 125 -3.79 13.59 -19.17
N MET A 126 -2.74 14.18 -19.71
CA MET A 126 -2.81 15.02 -20.90
C MET A 126 -1.60 14.82 -21.81
N GLY A 127 -1.73 15.27 -23.07
CA GLY A 127 -0.71 15.16 -24.10
C GLY A 127 -0.91 13.97 -25.02
N GLU A 128 0.19 13.38 -25.51
CA GLU A 128 0.18 12.31 -26.50
C GLU A 128 -0.17 10.94 -25.90
N VAL A 129 -1.36 10.83 -25.31
CA VAL A 129 -1.99 9.58 -24.86
C VAL A 129 -3.28 9.33 -25.63
N THR A 130 -3.71 8.07 -25.70
CA THR A 130 -4.91 7.69 -26.47
C THR A 130 -6.18 8.33 -25.90
N HIS A 131 -6.35 8.32 -24.58
CA HIS A 131 -7.51 8.89 -23.89
C HIS A 131 -7.04 9.88 -22.81
N PRO A 132 -6.78 11.15 -23.20
CA PRO A 132 -6.49 12.18 -22.20
C PRO A 132 -7.73 12.50 -21.38
N GLY A 133 -7.56 12.84 -20.11
CA GLY A 133 -8.69 13.20 -19.23
C GLY A 133 -8.37 13.03 -17.75
N THR A 134 -9.43 13.08 -16.96
CA THR A 134 -9.40 12.85 -15.53
C THR A 134 -9.58 11.37 -15.22
N MET A 135 -8.75 10.84 -14.34
CA MET A 135 -8.83 9.45 -13.87
C MET A 135 -9.01 9.40 -12.37
N GLU A 136 -9.90 8.54 -11.91
CA GLU A 136 -10.11 8.29 -10.49
C GLU A 136 -9.13 7.23 -10.01
N LEU A 137 -8.50 7.51 -8.86
CA LEU A 137 -7.60 6.55 -8.23
C LEU A 137 -8.37 5.76 -7.17
N HIS A 138 -8.54 4.46 -7.37
CA HIS A 138 -9.19 3.59 -6.39
C HIS A 138 -8.21 2.97 -5.38
N GLY A 139 -6.96 3.42 -5.39
CA GLY A 139 -5.89 2.95 -4.52
C GLY A 139 -4.52 3.40 -5.00
N PRO A 140 -3.44 2.85 -4.41
CA PRO A 140 -2.09 3.16 -4.83
C PRO A 140 -1.89 2.84 -6.31
N THR A 141 -1.82 3.86 -7.15
CA THR A 141 -1.72 3.74 -8.60
C THR A 141 -0.37 4.28 -9.06
N THR A 142 0.35 3.49 -9.83
CA THR A 142 1.62 3.91 -10.42
C THR A 142 1.38 4.71 -11.70
N ILE A 143 2.40 5.49 -12.11
CA ILE A 143 2.34 6.22 -13.38
C ILE A 143 2.14 5.28 -14.58
N LEU A 144 2.72 4.08 -14.56
CA LEU A 144 2.51 3.08 -15.61
C LEU A 144 1.06 2.62 -15.69
N GLN A 145 0.42 2.39 -14.54
CA GLN A 145 -0.99 2.03 -14.48
C GLN A 145 -1.89 3.15 -15.00
N ALA A 146 -1.61 4.40 -14.63
CA ALA A 146 -2.36 5.56 -15.14
C ALA A 146 -2.20 5.72 -16.65
N LEU A 147 -1.01 5.53 -17.20
CA LEU A 147 -0.78 5.53 -18.64
C LEU A 147 -1.51 4.39 -19.35
N ALA A 148 -1.56 3.19 -18.74
CA ALA A 148 -2.33 2.08 -19.27
C ALA A 148 -3.85 2.37 -19.25
N MET A 149 -4.37 3.00 -18.18
CA MET A 149 -5.76 3.46 -18.10
C MET A 149 -6.07 4.53 -19.17
N ALA A 150 -5.08 5.37 -19.53
CA ALA A 150 -5.16 6.32 -20.62
C ALA A 150 -5.08 5.69 -22.03
N GLY A 151 -5.04 4.36 -22.11
CA GLY A 151 -4.95 3.64 -23.40
C GLY A 151 -3.56 3.64 -24.02
N GLY A 152 -2.52 4.00 -23.23
CA GLY A 152 -1.12 4.05 -23.69
C GLY A 152 -0.77 5.29 -24.48
N PHE A 153 0.43 5.28 -25.05
CA PHE A 153 1.00 6.37 -25.81
C PHE A 153 0.51 6.38 -27.25
N LYS A 154 0.37 7.57 -27.85
CA LYS A 154 0.22 7.74 -29.29
C LYS A 154 1.56 7.58 -30.01
N GLU A 155 1.49 7.54 -31.35
CA GLU A 155 2.61 7.28 -32.24
C GLU A 155 3.77 8.29 -32.08
N PHE A 156 3.46 9.55 -31.81
CA PHE A 156 4.46 10.63 -31.70
C PHE A 156 4.82 10.98 -30.25
N ALA A 157 4.38 10.21 -29.28
CA ALA A 157 4.64 10.47 -27.86
C ALA A 157 6.14 10.38 -27.51
N ASN A 158 6.64 11.39 -26.81
CA ASN A 158 7.98 11.35 -26.25
C ASN A 158 8.01 10.57 -24.92
N THR A 159 8.16 9.26 -25.01
CA THR A 159 8.15 8.36 -23.87
C THR A 159 9.34 8.52 -22.92
N LYS A 160 10.37 9.30 -23.31
CA LYS A 160 11.56 9.53 -22.50
C LYS A 160 11.43 10.73 -21.54
N ASP A 161 10.48 11.63 -21.78
CA ASP A 161 10.31 12.86 -21.00
C ASP A 161 8.86 13.01 -20.49
N VAL A 162 8.29 11.94 -19.96
CA VAL A 162 6.99 12.02 -19.28
C VAL A 162 7.15 12.82 -18.01
N LYS A 163 6.24 13.78 -17.76
CA LYS A 163 6.30 14.67 -16.60
C LYS A 163 5.10 14.45 -15.70
N VAL A 164 5.34 14.49 -14.40
CA VAL A 164 4.27 14.60 -13.41
C VAL A 164 4.40 15.95 -12.72
N LEU A 165 3.36 16.74 -12.84
CA LEU A 165 3.21 18.01 -12.17
C LEU A 165 2.44 17.78 -10.89
N ARG A 166 3.10 17.94 -9.75
CA ARG A 166 2.52 17.74 -8.42
C ARG A 166 2.31 19.09 -7.72
N PRO A 167 1.08 19.43 -7.37
CA PRO A 167 0.83 20.62 -6.56
C PRO A 167 1.51 20.50 -5.19
N LYS A 168 2.19 21.54 -4.75
CA LYS A 168 2.70 21.66 -3.37
C LYS A 168 1.74 22.49 -2.51
N SER A 169 1.79 22.24 -1.21
CA SER A 169 1.09 23.14 -0.25
C SER A 169 1.65 24.55 -0.40
N GLY A 170 0.82 25.49 -0.88
CA GLY A 170 1.21 26.83 -1.32
C GLY A 170 1.15 26.95 -2.85
N ASN A 171 1.70 28.03 -3.42
CA ASN A 171 1.59 28.33 -4.85
C ASN A 171 2.64 27.64 -5.74
N GLY A 172 3.20 26.50 -5.30
CA GLY A 172 4.28 25.80 -6.02
C GLY A 172 3.79 24.54 -6.74
N VAL A 173 4.48 24.20 -7.84
CA VAL A 173 4.32 22.93 -8.55
C VAL A 173 5.68 22.24 -8.60
N GLU A 174 5.72 20.98 -8.20
CA GLU A 174 6.89 20.12 -8.37
C GLU A 174 6.79 19.40 -9.70
N THR A 175 7.85 19.46 -10.51
CA THR A 175 7.90 18.72 -11.76
C THR A 175 8.84 17.53 -11.62
N LEU A 176 8.29 16.34 -11.76
CA LEU A 176 9.01 15.07 -11.72
C LEU A 176 9.06 14.51 -13.13
N ARG A 177 10.23 14.09 -13.59
CA ARG A 177 10.44 13.57 -14.95
C ARG A 177 10.67 12.07 -14.91
N PHE A 178 10.09 11.37 -15.89
CA PHE A 178 10.17 9.93 -16.00
C PHE A 178 10.53 9.50 -17.41
N ASN A 179 11.39 8.51 -17.48
CA ASN A 179 11.66 7.77 -18.69
C ASN A 179 10.92 6.42 -18.63
N TYR A 180 9.98 6.22 -19.54
CA TYR A 180 9.18 5.01 -19.59
C TYR A 180 10.03 3.74 -19.77
N LYS A 181 11.13 3.81 -20.56
CA LYS A 181 12.00 2.66 -20.81
C LYS A 181 12.72 2.20 -19.54
N ASP A 182 13.21 3.15 -18.73
CA ASP A 182 13.92 2.84 -17.49
C ASP A 182 12.97 2.17 -16.48
N MET A 183 11.70 2.56 -16.50
CA MET A 183 10.68 1.95 -15.64
C MET A 183 10.33 0.53 -16.08
N LEU A 184 10.27 0.25 -17.39
CA LEU A 184 10.00 -1.10 -17.91
C LEU A 184 11.15 -2.08 -17.63
N ASN A 185 12.38 -1.60 -17.68
CA ASN A 185 13.56 -2.40 -17.43
C ASN A 185 13.75 -2.75 -15.95
N GLY A 186 12.96 -2.14 -15.06
CA GLY A 186 13.08 -2.32 -13.61
C GLY A 186 14.21 -1.52 -12.97
N ASP A 187 14.88 -0.63 -13.74
CA ASP A 187 15.98 0.21 -13.26
C ASP A 187 15.47 1.36 -12.38
N ALA A 188 14.19 1.71 -12.50
CA ALA A 188 13.55 2.75 -11.71
C ALA A 188 12.59 2.18 -10.66
N LYS A 189 12.54 2.80 -9.48
CA LYS A 189 11.56 2.44 -8.45
C LYS A 189 10.15 2.77 -8.92
N PRO A 190 9.13 1.97 -8.53
CA PRO A 190 7.74 2.29 -8.81
C PRO A 190 7.40 3.70 -8.29
N PHE A 191 6.85 4.53 -9.17
CA PHE A 191 6.40 5.86 -8.78
C PHE A 191 4.88 5.88 -8.67
N TYR A 192 4.40 6.21 -7.46
CA TYR A 192 2.99 6.30 -7.16
C TYR A 192 2.48 7.72 -7.36
N LEU A 193 1.35 7.83 -8.05
CA LEU A 193 0.64 9.08 -8.23
C LEU A 193 -0.12 9.45 -6.96
N ARG A 194 -0.24 10.76 -6.75
CA ARG A 194 -1.05 11.34 -5.67
C ARG A 194 -2.25 12.05 -6.26
N SER A 195 -3.27 12.22 -5.43
CA SER A 195 -4.41 13.06 -5.80
C SER A 195 -3.96 14.46 -6.21
N GLY A 196 -4.50 14.96 -7.32
CA GLY A 196 -4.15 16.25 -7.89
C GLY A 196 -2.94 16.25 -8.82
N ASP A 197 -2.23 15.11 -8.97
CA ASP A 197 -1.11 15.02 -9.93
C ASP A 197 -1.62 15.19 -11.37
N THR A 198 -0.84 15.88 -12.18
CA THR A 198 -1.07 15.97 -13.63
C THR A 198 0.05 15.29 -14.38
N VAL A 199 -0.27 14.23 -15.11
CA VAL A 199 0.67 13.49 -15.97
C VAL A 199 0.65 14.13 -17.35
N VAL A 200 1.78 14.61 -17.81
CA VAL A 200 1.96 15.24 -19.13
C VAL A 200 2.87 14.36 -19.99
N VAL A 201 2.34 13.92 -21.12
CA VAL A 201 3.10 13.16 -22.13
C VAL A 201 3.34 14.08 -23.32
N PRO A 202 4.60 14.53 -23.51
CA PRO A 202 4.95 15.40 -24.65
C PRO A 202 4.91 14.67 -25.99
#